data_3adc3e3519e1dee33f33a8f87aa040b8
#
_entry.id   3adc3e3519e1dee33f33a8f87aa040b8
#
_cell.length_a   1.000
_cell.length_b   1.000
_cell.length_c   1.000
_cell.angle_alpha   90.00
_cell.angle_beta   90.00
_cell.angle_gamma   90.00
#
_symmetry.space_group_name_H-M   'P 1'
#
loop_
_entity.id
_entity.type
_entity.pdbx_description
1 polymer ?
#
loop_
_entity_poly.entity_id
_entity_poly.type
_entity_poly.pdbx_seq_one_letter_code
_entity_poly.pdbx_strand_id
1 'polypeptide(L)'
;VGSEMCIRDRSIIIGLTIVAMGTSLPETAVSVSASITGNNELAVSNVVGSNIFNLMVVIGVCAMIATVNVAKETIKRDIPFSLICAGLLLILGILGVGDKSGMMLGHFDGVIFIGAFAGYIFYMIKIALKASKEGKKVEIEGGSDEDIKLISVPLSILFIVGGAAAIAVGGDITVDAASRIASDLGMSQTLIGLTIVSIGTSLPELVTSIVAARKNEVDMALGNAIGSNVFNILMVLGIASAISPISIITENIIDLCVLIVLSLIHISEPTRH
;
A
#
# COMPACT_ATOMS: atom_id res chain seq x y z
N VAL A 1 13.53 24.27 12.43
CA VAL A 1 13.62 22.81 12.73
C VAL A 1 12.25 22.26 13.18
N GLY A 2 11.50 22.90 14.09
CA GLY A 2 10.21 22.40 14.58
C GLY A 2 9.07 22.49 13.56
N SER A 3 8.99 23.56 12.76
CA SER A 3 7.92 23.76 11.77
C SER A 3 8.05 22.85 10.55
N GLU A 4 9.26 22.64 10.05
CA GLU A 4 9.52 21.73 8.93
C GLU A 4 9.20 20.28 9.30
N MET A 5 9.52 19.85 10.53
CA MET A 5 9.18 18.51 11.02
C MET A 5 7.67 18.29 11.11
N CYS A 6 6.89 19.29 11.56
CA CYS A 6 5.43 19.21 11.61
C CYS A 6 4.76 19.14 10.22
N ILE A 7 5.30 19.85 9.22
CA ILE A 7 4.79 19.79 7.83
C ILE A 7 5.10 18.43 7.23
N ARG A 8 6.33 17.95 7.41
CA ARG A 8 6.81 16.67 6.93
C ARG A 8 6.01 15.49 7.51
N ASP A 9 5.71 15.53 8.82
CA ASP A 9 4.87 14.50 9.46
C ASP A 9 3.45 14.45 8.87
N ARG A 10 2.89 15.59 8.46
CA ARG A 10 1.57 15.61 7.80
C ARG A 10 1.60 14.99 6.42
N SER A 11 2.61 15.28 5.61
CA SER A 11 2.76 14.76 4.26
C SER A 11 2.85 13.23 4.28
N ILE A 12 3.66 12.67 5.19
CA ILE A 12 3.81 11.22 5.32
C ILE A 12 2.52 10.54 5.82
N ILE A 13 1.79 11.16 6.78
CA ILE A 13 0.53 10.60 7.28
C ILE A 13 -0.53 10.58 6.17
N ILE A 14 -0.60 11.62 5.33
CA ILE A 14 -1.51 11.67 4.18
C ILE A 14 -1.15 10.54 3.20
N GLY A 15 0.13 10.34 2.91
CA GLY A 15 0.62 9.23 2.09
C GLY A 15 0.23 7.87 2.66
N LEU A 16 0.52 7.64 3.96
CA LEU A 16 0.25 6.37 4.67
C LEU A 16 -1.25 6.05 4.80
N THR A 17 -2.14 7.01 4.63
CA THR A 17 -3.58 6.83 4.85
C THR A 17 -4.39 7.11 3.59
N ILE A 18 -4.71 8.37 3.34
CA ILE A 18 -5.69 8.76 2.30
C ILE A 18 -5.19 8.37 0.91
N VAL A 19 -3.92 8.65 0.60
CA VAL A 19 -3.36 8.34 -0.71
C VAL A 19 -3.26 6.84 -0.90
N ALA A 20 -2.65 6.13 0.05
CA ALA A 20 -2.50 4.68 0.00
C ALA A 20 -3.86 3.95 -0.10
N MET A 21 -4.87 4.35 0.68
CA MET A 21 -6.21 3.79 0.57
C MET A 21 -6.84 4.01 -0.80
N GLY A 22 -6.65 5.21 -1.37
CA GLY A 22 -7.22 5.56 -2.67
C GLY A 22 -6.55 4.81 -3.82
N THR A 23 -5.23 4.67 -3.79
CA THR A 23 -4.47 4.01 -4.85
C THR A 23 -4.61 2.49 -4.81
N SER A 24 -4.82 1.89 -3.63
CA SER A 24 -5.02 0.44 -3.45
C SER A 24 -6.47 -0.03 -3.65
N LEU A 25 -7.37 0.81 -4.18
CA LEU A 25 -8.72 0.39 -4.56
C LEU A 25 -8.72 -0.66 -5.69
N PRO A 26 -7.89 -0.56 -6.75
CA PRO A 26 -7.79 -1.59 -7.77
C PRO A 26 -7.37 -2.96 -7.20
N GLU A 27 -6.36 -3.00 -6.32
CA GLU A 27 -5.96 -4.22 -5.63
C GLU A 27 -7.12 -4.84 -4.85
N THR A 28 -7.89 -3.98 -4.16
CA THR A 28 -9.09 -4.42 -3.43
C THR A 28 -10.11 -5.04 -4.38
N ALA A 29 -10.42 -4.36 -5.48
CA ALA A 29 -11.41 -4.82 -6.46
C ALA A 29 -11.01 -6.17 -7.06
N VAL A 30 -9.75 -6.31 -7.50
CA VAL A 30 -9.21 -7.54 -8.09
C VAL A 30 -9.21 -8.69 -7.07
N SER A 31 -8.65 -8.46 -5.88
CA SER A 31 -8.51 -9.52 -4.88
C SER A 31 -9.86 -9.98 -4.29
N VAL A 32 -10.79 -9.04 -4.07
CA VAL A 32 -12.15 -9.37 -3.62
C VAL A 32 -12.93 -10.11 -4.72
N SER A 33 -12.82 -9.66 -5.98
CA SER A 33 -13.44 -10.35 -7.11
C SER A 33 -12.89 -11.76 -7.27
N ALA A 34 -11.57 -11.93 -7.16
CA ALA A 34 -10.90 -13.23 -7.20
C ALA A 34 -11.43 -14.16 -6.10
N SER A 35 -11.60 -13.66 -4.86
CA SER A 35 -12.15 -14.43 -3.75
C SER A 35 -13.60 -14.83 -3.97
N ILE A 36 -14.45 -13.93 -4.50
CA ILE A 36 -15.85 -14.23 -4.80
C ILE A 36 -15.96 -15.31 -5.90
N THR A 37 -15.08 -15.29 -6.89
CA THR A 37 -15.07 -16.24 -8.00
C THR A 37 -14.31 -17.53 -7.70
N GLY A 38 -13.74 -17.67 -6.50
CA GLY A 38 -13.00 -18.87 -6.09
C GLY A 38 -11.55 -18.95 -6.65
N ASN A 39 -11.05 -17.90 -7.28
CA ASN A 39 -9.67 -17.81 -7.77
C ASN A 39 -8.75 -17.21 -6.67
N ASN A 40 -8.68 -17.90 -5.54
CA ASN A 40 -8.08 -17.39 -4.31
C ASN A 40 -6.55 -17.20 -4.39
N GLU A 41 -5.85 -18.01 -5.22
CA GLU A 41 -4.41 -17.86 -5.46
C GLU A 41 -4.07 -16.50 -6.07
N LEU A 42 -4.94 -16.00 -6.96
CA LEU A 42 -4.78 -14.68 -7.58
C LEU A 42 -4.83 -13.57 -6.53
N ALA A 43 -5.69 -13.68 -5.52
CA ALA A 43 -5.83 -12.65 -4.48
C ALA A 43 -4.53 -12.46 -3.66
N VAL A 44 -3.92 -13.57 -3.21
CA VAL A 44 -2.65 -13.50 -2.46
C VAL A 44 -1.51 -13.05 -3.35
N SER A 45 -1.39 -13.64 -4.54
CA SER A 45 -0.32 -13.30 -5.48
C SER A 45 -0.37 -11.83 -5.89
N ASN A 46 -1.56 -11.28 -6.13
CA ASN A 46 -1.75 -9.85 -6.42
C ASN A 46 -1.25 -8.99 -5.25
N VAL A 47 -1.67 -9.26 -4.02
CA VAL A 47 -1.28 -8.46 -2.85
C VAL A 47 0.22 -8.54 -2.56
N VAL A 48 0.81 -9.74 -2.59
CA VAL A 48 2.24 -9.91 -2.32
C VAL A 48 3.08 -9.28 -3.44
N GLY A 49 2.68 -9.48 -4.70
CA GLY A 49 3.35 -8.90 -5.86
C GLY A 49 3.29 -7.37 -5.86
N SER A 50 2.12 -6.77 -5.55
CA SER A 50 1.97 -5.32 -5.39
C SER A 50 2.86 -4.77 -4.28
N ASN A 51 2.98 -5.48 -3.16
CA ASN A 51 3.84 -5.06 -2.06
C ASN A 51 5.33 -5.12 -2.43
N ILE A 52 5.77 -6.15 -3.16
CA ILE A 52 7.13 -6.23 -3.70
C ILE A 52 7.37 -5.11 -4.72
N PHE A 53 6.43 -4.87 -5.62
CA PHE A 53 6.50 -3.79 -6.62
C PHE A 53 6.62 -2.42 -5.94
N ASN A 54 5.86 -2.16 -4.91
CA ASN A 54 5.92 -0.91 -4.14
C ASN A 54 7.30 -0.69 -3.52
N LEU A 55 7.89 -1.72 -2.89
CA LEU A 55 9.22 -1.59 -2.28
C LEU A 55 10.34 -1.46 -3.30
N MET A 56 10.30 -2.22 -4.39
CA MET A 56 11.39 -2.24 -5.37
C MET A 56 11.25 -1.14 -6.42
N VAL A 57 10.06 -1.04 -7.04
CA VAL A 57 9.88 -0.19 -8.21
C VAL A 57 9.42 1.20 -7.81
N VAL A 58 8.38 1.32 -7.00
CA VAL A 58 7.85 2.64 -6.63
C VAL A 58 8.89 3.44 -5.85
N ILE A 59 9.47 2.86 -4.78
CA ILE A 59 10.51 3.54 -4.00
C ILE A 59 11.77 3.74 -4.84
N GLY A 60 12.19 2.76 -5.64
CA GLY A 60 13.36 2.86 -6.50
C GLY A 60 13.26 3.97 -7.54
N VAL A 61 12.11 4.11 -8.20
CA VAL A 61 11.86 5.20 -9.17
C VAL A 61 11.84 6.56 -8.47
N CYS A 62 11.23 6.66 -7.28
CA CYS A 62 11.25 7.89 -6.49
C CYS A 62 12.69 8.29 -6.11
N ALA A 63 13.54 7.32 -5.75
CA ALA A 63 14.95 7.55 -5.41
C ALA A 63 15.79 8.02 -6.62
N MET A 64 15.41 7.66 -7.83
CA MET A 64 16.04 8.18 -9.06
C MET A 64 15.61 9.62 -9.39
N ILE A 65 14.42 10.04 -8.94
CA ILE A 65 13.86 11.37 -9.24
C ILE A 65 14.31 12.40 -8.21
N ALA A 66 14.32 12.03 -6.94
CA ALA A 66 14.64 12.93 -5.84
C ALA A 66 15.43 12.23 -4.73
N THR A 67 16.21 12.98 -3.98
CA THR A 67 16.93 12.45 -2.82
C THR A 67 15.96 11.98 -1.74
N VAL A 68 15.97 10.70 -1.44
CA VAL A 68 15.07 10.10 -0.45
C VAL A 68 15.72 10.18 0.94
N ASN A 69 15.37 11.21 1.70
CA ASN A 69 15.75 11.33 3.11
C ASN A 69 14.64 10.74 3.97
N VAL A 70 14.78 9.47 4.38
CA VAL A 70 13.76 8.80 5.18
C VAL A 70 13.67 9.39 6.58
N ALA A 71 12.46 9.79 7.01
CA ALA A 71 12.24 10.30 8.35
C ALA A 71 12.53 9.21 9.41
N LYS A 72 13.06 9.62 10.57
CA LYS A 72 13.36 8.69 11.68
C LYS A 72 12.11 7.96 12.17
N GLU A 73 10.97 8.60 12.13
CA GLU A 73 9.67 8.06 12.49
C GLU A 73 9.27 6.94 11.54
N THR A 74 9.48 7.13 10.25
CA THR A 74 9.21 6.11 9.21
C THR A 74 10.06 4.87 9.43
N ILE A 75 11.37 5.04 9.69
CA ILE A 75 12.29 3.92 9.95
C ILE A 75 11.91 3.17 11.23
N LYS A 76 11.49 3.91 12.28
CA LYS A 76 11.24 3.30 13.60
C LYS A 76 9.81 2.81 13.81
N ARG A 77 8.86 3.29 13.01
CA ARG A 77 7.43 3.02 13.17
C ARG A 77 6.83 2.36 11.94
N ASP A 78 6.90 3.04 10.77
CA ASP A 78 6.06 2.68 9.64
C ASP A 78 6.59 1.45 8.90
N ILE A 79 7.90 1.38 8.63
CA ILE A 79 8.53 0.22 7.99
C ILE A 79 8.47 -1.01 8.92
N PRO A 80 8.81 -0.94 10.23
CA PRO A 80 8.64 -2.07 11.14
C PRO A 80 7.19 -2.54 11.25
N PHE A 81 6.22 -1.63 11.23
CA PHE A 81 4.81 -2.01 11.24
C PHE A 81 4.41 -2.77 9.97
N SER A 82 4.84 -2.30 8.79
CA SER A 82 4.63 -3.03 7.53
C SER A 82 5.27 -4.43 7.56
N LEU A 83 6.47 -4.54 8.14
CA LEU A 83 7.15 -5.82 8.32
C LEU A 83 6.37 -6.76 9.27
N ILE A 84 5.82 -6.22 10.37
CA ILE A 84 4.96 -6.98 11.29
C ILE A 84 3.72 -7.49 10.56
N CYS A 85 3.11 -6.69 9.68
CA CYS A 85 1.97 -7.12 8.87
C CYS A 85 2.34 -8.27 7.94
N ALA A 86 3.49 -8.21 7.26
CA ALA A 86 3.98 -9.29 6.41
C ALA A 86 4.29 -10.56 7.22
N GLY A 87 4.90 -10.42 8.40
CA GLY A 87 5.12 -11.51 9.35
C GLY A 87 3.82 -12.14 9.87
N LEU A 88 2.83 -11.31 10.18
CA LEU A 88 1.49 -11.78 10.58
C LEU A 88 0.82 -12.57 9.46
N LEU A 89 0.90 -12.08 8.23
CA LEU A 89 0.39 -12.82 7.05
C LEU A 89 1.07 -14.18 6.90
N LEU A 90 2.40 -14.22 7.04
CA LEU A 90 3.15 -15.49 6.95
C LEU A 90 2.74 -16.47 8.07
N ILE A 91 2.64 -15.99 9.31
CA ILE A 91 2.28 -16.81 10.47
C ILE A 91 0.85 -17.36 10.32
N LEU A 92 -0.12 -16.51 10.05
CA LEU A 92 -1.52 -16.93 9.89
C LEU A 92 -1.70 -17.83 8.66
N GLY A 93 -1.01 -17.52 7.55
CA GLY A 93 -1.04 -18.33 6.34
C GLY A 93 -0.49 -19.76 6.53
N ILE A 94 0.53 -19.93 7.38
CA ILE A 94 1.11 -21.27 7.69
C ILE A 94 0.26 -21.99 8.73
N LEU A 95 -0.19 -21.30 9.79
CA LEU A 95 -0.89 -21.93 10.91
C LEU A 95 -2.34 -22.28 10.58
N GLY A 96 -2.99 -21.52 9.68
CA GLY A 96 -4.40 -21.73 9.31
C GLY A 96 -5.30 -21.67 10.54
N VAL A 97 -5.34 -20.54 11.27
CA VAL A 97 -6.10 -20.42 12.51
C VAL A 97 -7.59 -20.57 12.24
N GLY A 98 -8.18 -21.64 12.75
CA GLY A 98 -9.62 -21.93 12.60
C GLY A 98 -9.96 -22.93 11.50
N ASP A 99 -9.01 -23.36 10.67
CA ASP A 99 -9.22 -24.43 9.71
C ASP A 99 -8.21 -25.56 9.89
N LYS A 100 -8.68 -26.82 9.82
CA LYS A 100 -7.85 -28.02 10.07
C LYS A 100 -7.01 -28.43 8.85
N SER A 101 -7.17 -27.75 7.73
CA SER A 101 -6.53 -28.11 6.45
C SER A 101 -5.10 -27.59 6.29
N GLY A 102 -4.59 -26.70 7.18
CA GLY A 102 -3.24 -26.14 7.11
C GLY A 102 -3.04 -25.20 5.91
N MET A 103 -2.08 -24.28 5.99
CA MET A 103 -1.69 -23.36 4.90
C MET A 103 -2.89 -22.67 4.21
N MET A 104 -3.74 -22.04 5.01
CA MET A 104 -4.94 -21.36 4.55
C MET A 104 -5.22 -20.12 5.41
N LEU A 105 -5.66 -19.03 4.79
CA LEU A 105 -6.27 -17.90 5.48
C LEU A 105 -7.77 -18.12 5.54
N GLY A 106 -8.30 -18.42 6.72
CA GLY A 106 -9.71 -18.63 6.94
C GLY A 106 -10.49 -17.33 7.20
N HIS A 107 -11.82 -17.45 7.35
CA HIS A 107 -12.67 -16.31 7.69
C HIS A 107 -12.24 -15.61 8.99
N PHE A 108 -11.77 -16.38 9.97
CA PHE A 108 -11.32 -15.84 11.25
C PHE A 108 -10.04 -15.01 11.11
N ASP A 109 -9.10 -15.45 10.28
CA ASP A 109 -7.88 -14.71 9.96
C ASP A 109 -8.21 -13.39 9.28
N GLY A 110 -9.21 -13.39 8.38
CA GLY A 110 -9.76 -12.19 7.75
C GLY A 110 -10.28 -11.18 8.78
N VAL A 111 -11.02 -11.63 9.77
CA VAL A 111 -11.52 -10.76 10.86
C VAL A 111 -10.37 -10.19 11.69
N ILE A 112 -9.32 -10.98 11.96
CA ILE A 112 -8.11 -10.50 12.65
C ILE A 112 -7.44 -9.38 11.85
N PHE A 113 -7.25 -9.57 10.54
CA PHE A 113 -6.65 -8.55 9.67
C PHE A 113 -7.48 -7.26 9.63
N ILE A 114 -8.81 -7.35 9.46
CA ILE A 114 -9.70 -6.18 9.46
C ILE A 114 -9.64 -5.47 10.83
N GLY A 115 -9.64 -6.22 11.94
CA GLY A 115 -9.50 -5.65 13.27
C GLY A 115 -8.15 -4.92 13.46
N ALA A 116 -7.05 -5.52 12.99
CA ALA A 116 -5.73 -4.90 13.01
C ALA A 116 -5.70 -3.64 12.13
N PHE A 117 -6.36 -3.66 10.98
CA PHE A 117 -6.50 -2.49 10.10
C PHE A 117 -7.26 -1.35 10.79
N ALA A 118 -8.40 -1.64 11.41
CA ALA A 118 -9.16 -0.65 12.16
C ALA A 118 -8.33 -0.02 13.30
N GLY A 119 -7.56 -0.84 14.01
CA GLY A 119 -6.59 -0.38 15.02
C GLY A 119 -5.51 0.54 14.44
N TYR A 120 -4.95 0.17 13.27
CA TYR A 120 -3.97 0.98 12.55
C TYR A 120 -4.55 2.35 12.14
N ILE A 121 -5.71 2.37 11.52
CA ILE A 121 -6.37 3.64 11.14
C ILE A 121 -6.66 4.51 12.35
N PHE A 122 -7.19 3.93 13.43
CA PHE A 122 -7.42 4.68 14.67
C PHE A 122 -6.13 5.28 15.26
N TYR A 123 -5.04 4.54 15.22
CA TYR A 123 -3.72 5.01 15.64
C TYR A 123 -3.22 6.17 14.77
N MET A 124 -3.36 6.04 13.43
CA MET A 124 -2.95 7.09 12.48
C MET A 124 -3.79 8.36 12.64
N ILE A 125 -5.10 8.24 12.87
CA ILE A 125 -5.98 9.39 13.17
C ILE A 125 -5.52 10.10 14.44
N LYS A 126 -5.16 9.37 15.52
CA LYS A 126 -4.63 9.98 16.74
C LYS A 126 -3.35 10.78 16.49
N ILE A 127 -2.43 10.23 15.70
CA ILE A 127 -1.18 10.94 15.34
C ILE A 127 -1.50 12.19 14.53
N ALA A 128 -2.37 12.11 13.53
CA ALA A 128 -2.77 13.23 12.70
C ALA A 128 -3.42 14.36 13.52
N LEU A 129 -4.31 14.01 14.46
CA LEU A 129 -4.96 14.96 15.36
C LEU A 129 -3.95 15.62 16.32
N LYS A 130 -2.96 14.87 16.81
CA LYS A 130 -1.90 15.42 17.65
C LYS A 130 -1.03 16.41 16.87
N ALA A 131 -0.57 16.03 15.69
CA ALA A 131 0.20 16.89 14.80
C ALA A 131 -0.57 18.17 14.41
N SER A 132 -1.89 18.06 14.18
CA SER A 132 -2.75 19.24 13.91
C SER A 132 -2.86 20.19 15.11
N LYS A 133 -2.89 19.68 16.34
CA LYS A 133 -2.95 20.53 17.55
C LYS A 133 -1.61 21.24 17.82
N GLU A 134 -0.50 20.56 17.60
CA GLU A 134 0.84 21.10 17.79
C GLU A 134 1.18 22.14 16.71
N GLY A 135 0.77 21.94 15.45
CA GLY A 135 0.97 22.88 14.34
C GLY A 135 0.12 24.18 14.41
N LYS A 136 -0.94 24.22 15.23
CA LYS A 136 -1.70 25.47 15.47
C LYS A 136 -0.96 26.49 16.33
N LYS A 137 0.13 26.14 16.98
CA LYS A 137 0.95 27.03 17.82
C LYS A 137 2.08 27.74 17.07
N VAL A 138 2.28 27.43 15.79
CA VAL A 138 3.29 28.07 14.95
C VAL A 138 2.57 28.99 13.98
N GLU A 139 2.52 30.28 14.28
CA GLU A 139 2.19 31.33 13.30
C GLU A 139 3.21 31.27 12.18
N ILE A 140 2.75 31.19 10.94
CA ILE A 140 3.60 31.19 9.75
C ILE A 140 4.07 32.60 9.53
N GLU A 141 5.17 32.98 10.17
CA GLU A 141 5.97 34.12 9.73
C GLU A 141 6.97 33.61 8.68
N GLY A 142 6.76 34.00 7.43
CA GLY A 142 7.74 33.95 6.36
C GLY A 142 7.76 32.65 5.51
N GLY A 143 6.68 32.33 4.85
CA GLY A 143 6.68 31.46 3.68
C GLY A 143 6.23 32.26 2.47
N SER A 144 7.03 32.28 1.39
CA SER A 144 6.67 32.91 0.12
C SER A 144 5.29 32.44 -0.33
N ASP A 145 4.39 33.39 -0.51
CA ASP A 145 3.09 33.22 -1.16
C ASP A 145 3.30 32.76 -2.63
N GLU A 146 3.53 31.48 -2.84
CA GLU A 146 3.10 30.90 -4.09
C GLU A 146 1.57 30.79 -3.98
N ASP A 147 0.86 31.49 -4.86
CA ASP A 147 -0.59 31.52 -5.01
C ASP A 147 -1.15 30.09 -5.13
N ILE A 148 -1.29 29.39 -4.01
CA ILE A 148 -2.04 28.13 -3.96
C ILE A 148 -3.49 28.50 -4.19
N LYS A 149 -3.95 28.38 -5.43
CA LYS A 149 -5.37 28.53 -5.77
C LYS A 149 -6.15 27.48 -4.96
N LEU A 150 -6.76 27.93 -3.87
CA LEU A 150 -7.63 27.09 -3.05
C LEU A 150 -8.82 26.66 -3.91
N ILE A 151 -8.80 25.39 -4.28
CA ILE A 151 -9.93 24.75 -4.95
C ILE A 151 -11.02 24.49 -3.91
N SER A 152 -12.29 24.73 -4.26
CA SER A 152 -13.41 24.47 -3.35
C SER A 152 -13.46 22.99 -2.94
N VAL A 153 -13.82 22.71 -1.70
CA VAL A 153 -13.91 21.35 -1.16
C VAL A 153 -14.71 20.40 -2.06
N PRO A 154 -15.92 20.77 -2.58
CA PRO A 154 -16.66 19.88 -3.49
C PRO A 154 -15.90 19.56 -4.77
N LEU A 155 -15.20 20.54 -5.34
CA LEU A 155 -14.43 20.33 -6.56
C LEU A 155 -13.17 19.48 -6.31
N SER A 156 -12.54 19.62 -5.14
CA SER A 156 -11.44 18.73 -4.71
C SER A 156 -11.91 17.28 -4.56
N ILE A 157 -13.07 17.07 -3.95
CA ILE A 157 -13.67 15.73 -3.83
C ILE A 157 -13.97 15.16 -5.22
N LEU A 158 -14.54 15.96 -6.13
CA LEU A 158 -14.83 15.51 -7.49
C LEU A 158 -13.55 15.10 -8.23
N PHE A 159 -12.46 15.85 -8.13
CA PHE A 159 -11.18 15.49 -8.75
C PHE A 159 -10.53 14.25 -8.13
N ILE A 160 -10.63 14.08 -6.81
CA ILE A 160 -10.12 12.89 -6.13
C ILE A 160 -10.90 11.65 -6.57
N VAL A 161 -12.23 11.69 -6.46
CA VAL A 161 -13.09 10.55 -6.80
C VAL A 161 -13.06 10.26 -8.30
N GLY A 162 -13.14 11.30 -9.14
CA GLY A 162 -13.09 11.15 -10.60
C GLY A 162 -11.73 10.64 -11.09
N GLY A 163 -10.63 11.13 -10.52
CA GLY A 163 -9.29 10.66 -10.81
C GLY A 163 -9.07 9.21 -10.37
N ALA A 164 -9.47 8.86 -9.16
CA ALA A 164 -9.41 7.50 -8.66
C ALA A 164 -10.23 6.52 -9.53
N ALA A 165 -11.45 6.91 -9.90
CA ALA A 165 -12.29 6.11 -10.79
C ALA A 165 -11.65 5.93 -12.19
N ALA A 166 -11.09 6.99 -12.76
CA ALA A 166 -10.42 6.93 -14.08
C ALA A 166 -9.19 6.01 -14.05
N ILE A 167 -8.40 6.08 -12.98
CA ILE A 167 -7.23 5.21 -12.79
C ILE A 167 -7.67 3.75 -12.61
N ALA A 168 -8.69 3.50 -11.79
CA ALA A 168 -9.21 2.15 -11.56
C ALA A 168 -9.72 1.52 -12.87
N VAL A 169 -10.58 2.22 -13.61
CA VAL A 169 -11.11 1.71 -14.90
C VAL A 169 -10.00 1.50 -15.93
N GLY A 170 -9.06 2.45 -16.05
CA GLY A 170 -7.92 2.31 -16.95
C GLY A 170 -7.00 1.16 -16.57
N GLY A 171 -6.77 0.96 -15.27
CA GLY A 171 -6.02 -0.16 -14.71
C GLY A 171 -6.68 -1.50 -15.05
N ASP A 172 -7.98 -1.65 -14.78
CA ASP A 172 -8.74 -2.88 -15.06
C ASP A 172 -8.66 -3.27 -16.53
N ILE A 173 -8.89 -2.33 -17.45
CA ILE A 173 -8.81 -2.60 -18.90
C ILE A 173 -7.41 -3.08 -19.28
N THR A 174 -6.36 -2.46 -18.74
CA THR A 174 -4.97 -2.81 -19.03
C THR A 174 -4.62 -4.20 -18.47
N VAL A 175 -5.00 -4.46 -17.21
CA VAL A 175 -4.78 -5.74 -16.52
C VAL A 175 -5.50 -6.87 -17.24
N ASP A 176 -6.77 -6.68 -17.59
CA ASP A 176 -7.55 -7.69 -18.30
C ASP A 176 -6.95 -8.06 -19.65
N ALA A 177 -6.56 -7.06 -20.43
CA ALA A 177 -5.94 -7.30 -21.73
C ALA A 177 -4.59 -8.03 -21.59
N ALA A 178 -3.73 -7.56 -20.69
CA ALA A 178 -2.42 -8.16 -20.47
C ALA A 178 -2.52 -9.58 -19.88
N SER A 179 -3.46 -9.81 -18.97
CA SER A 179 -3.69 -11.14 -18.35
C SER A 179 -4.21 -12.15 -19.36
N ARG A 180 -5.09 -11.76 -20.30
CA ARG A 180 -5.55 -12.62 -21.39
C ARG A 180 -4.37 -13.03 -22.29
N ILE A 181 -3.56 -12.08 -22.72
CA ILE A 181 -2.37 -12.35 -23.53
C ILE A 181 -1.42 -13.33 -22.82
N ALA A 182 -1.16 -13.09 -21.53
CA ALA A 182 -0.28 -13.94 -20.74
C ALA A 182 -0.84 -15.36 -20.55
N SER A 183 -2.15 -15.47 -20.32
CA SER A 183 -2.83 -16.76 -20.23
C SER A 183 -2.75 -17.53 -21.56
N ASP A 184 -2.94 -16.86 -22.68
CA ASP A 184 -2.81 -17.47 -24.02
C ASP A 184 -1.37 -17.93 -24.31
N LEU A 185 -0.38 -17.29 -23.70
CA LEU A 185 1.03 -17.70 -23.71
C LEU A 185 1.37 -18.84 -22.73
N GLY A 186 0.38 -19.34 -21.97
CA GLY A 186 0.53 -20.47 -21.05
C GLY A 186 1.06 -20.12 -19.67
N MET A 187 1.02 -18.85 -19.24
CA MET A 187 1.40 -18.44 -17.88
C MET A 187 0.37 -18.94 -16.85
N SER A 188 0.85 -19.38 -15.67
CA SER A 188 -0.03 -19.76 -14.57
C SER A 188 -0.77 -18.56 -13.97
N GLN A 189 -1.95 -18.78 -13.36
CA GLN A 189 -2.72 -17.71 -12.72
C GLN A 189 -1.94 -17.06 -11.58
N THR A 190 -1.16 -17.82 -10.83
CA THR A 190 -0.27 -17.33 -9.77
C THR A 190 0.77 -16.34 -10.36
N LEU A 191 1.42 -16.73 -11.46
CA LEU A 191 2.43 -15.88 -12.11
C LEU A 191 1.80 -14.62 -12.72
N ILE A 192 0.61 -14.73 -13.33
CA ILE A 192 -0.15 -13.58 -13.84
C ILE A 192 -0.49 -12.63 -12.69
N GLY A 193 -1.00 -13.14 -11.56
CA GLY A 193 -1.34 -12.36 -10.37
C GLY A 193 -0.13 -11.66 -9.76
N LEU A 194 0.98 -12.40 -9.60
CA LEU A 194 2.22 -11.87 -9.00
C LEU A 194 2.89 -10.79 -9.88
N THR A 195 2.73 -10.86 -11.20
CA THR A 195 3.41 -9.96 -12.14
C THR A 195 2.45 -8.96 -12.78
N ILE A 196 1.69 -9.41 -13.78
CA ILE A 196 0.89 -8.53 -14.65
C ILE A 196 -0.20 -7.80 -13.87
N VAL A 197 -0.98 -8.55 -13.08
CA VAL A 197 -2.06 -7.96 -12.28
C VAL A 197 -1.48 -7.03 -11.23
N SER A 198 -0.46 -7.47 -10.49
CA SER A 198 0.17 -6.67 -9.43
C SER A 198 0.82 -5.40 -9.96
N ILE A 199 1.52 -5.46 -11.09
CA ILE A 199 2.08 -4.27 -11.74
C ILE A 199 0.96 -3.33 -12.17
N GLY A 200 -0.09 -3.88 -12.82
CA GLY A 200 -1.20 -3.09 -13.35
C GLY A 200 -2.01 -2.40 -12.26
N THR A 201 -2.34 -3.11 -11.18
CA THR A 201 -3.08 -2.53 -10.06
C THR A 201 -2.25 -1.51 -9.29
N SER A 202 -0.91 -1.68 -9.22
CA SER A 202 0.01 -0.76 -8.53
C SER A 202 0.50 0.41 -9.40
N LEU A 203 0.01 0.57 -10.64
CA LEU A 203 0.28 1.77 -11.45
C LEU A 203 -0.18 3.07 -10.77
N PRO A 204 -1.33 3.14 -10.10
CA PRO A 204 -1.73 4.32 -9.33
C PRO A 204 -0.71 4.72 -8.27
N GLU A 205 -0.18 3.76 -7.52
CA GLU A 205 0.87 3.99 -6.53
C GLU A 205 2.12 4.57 -7.17
N LEU A 206 2.55 4.00 -8.29
CA LEU A 206 3.73 4.47 -9.03
C LEU A 206 3.53 5.90 -9.53
N VAL A 207 2.42 6.19 -10.20
CA VAL A 207 2.14 7.50 -10.77
C VAL A 207 2.02 8.57 -9.70
N THR A 208 1.26 8.30 -8.62
CA THR A 208 1.09 9.26 -7.53
C THR A 208 2.41 9.52 -6.80
N SER A 209 3.21 8.48 -6.57
CA SER A 209 4.52 8.61 -5.92
C SER A 209 5.53 9.36 -6.81
N ILE A 210 5.53 9.15 -8.14
CA ILE A 210 6.34 9.94 -9.08
C ILE A 210 5.94 11.42 -9.03
N VAL A 211 4.65 11.73 -9.03
CA VAL A 211 4.16 13.11 -8.96
C VAL A 211 4.57 13.75 -7.64
N ALA A 212 4.44 13.06 -6.52
CA ALA A 212 4.87 13.53 -5.21
C ALA A 212 6.39 13.76 -5.18
N ALA A 213 7.20 12.83 -5.65
CA ALA A 213 8.66 12.98 -5.72
C ALA A 213 9.10 14.16 -6.58
N ARG A 214 8.44 14.40 -7.74
CA ARG A 214 8.70 15.57 -8.59
C ARG A 214 8.34 16.90 -7.94
N LYS A 215 7.42 16.90 -6.99
CA LYS A 215 7.03 18.08 -6.20
C LYS A 215 7.87 18.22 -4.91
N ASN A 216 8.94 17.44 -4.76
CA ASN A 216 9.75 17.34 -3.54
C ASN A 216 8.98 16.84 -2.30
N GLU A 217 7.80 16.23 -2.49
CA GLU A 217 6.99 15.59 -1.45
C GLU A 217 7.37 14.10 -1.28
N VAL A 218 8.66 13.84 -1.10
CA VAL A 218 9.20 12.46 -1.05
C VAL A 218 8.63 11.66 0.12
N ASP A 219 8.35 12.31 1.24
CA ASP A 219 7.72 11.67 2.40
C ASP A 219 6.30 11.17 2.09
N MET A 220 5.55 11.90 1.25
CA MET A 220 4.24 11.45 0.76
C MET A 220 4.38 10.22 -0.14
N ALA A 221 5.39 10.19 -1.03
CA ALA A 221 5.65 9.05 -1.91
C ALA A 221 6.01 7.78 -1.11
N LEU A 222 6.90 7.92 -0.11
CA LEU A 222 7.24 6.83 0.81
C LEU A 222 6.04 6.36 1.62
N GLY A 223 5.28 7.32 2.16
CA GLY A 223 4.05 7.04 2.90
C GLY A 223 3.04 6.28 2.04
N ASN A 224 2.87 6.67 0.77
CA ASN A 224 2.01 5.95 -0.17
C ASN A 224 2.46 4.50 -0.36
N ALA A 225 3.73 4.24 -0.70
CA ALA A 225 4.24 2.90 -0.93
C ALA A 225 4.13 1.99 0.32
N ILE A 226 4.53 2.49 1.49
CA ILE A 226 4.49 1.73 2.76
C ILE A 226 3.04 1.56 3.23
N GLY A 227 2.22 2.59 3.12
CA GLY A 227 0.80 2.56 3.50
C GLY A 227 0.00 1.58 2.64
N SER A 228 0.24 1.56 1.33
CA SER A 228 -0.39 0.59 0.42
C SER A 228 0.00 -0.85 0.79
N ASN A 229 1.24 -1.10 1.20
CA ASN A 229 1.65 -2.43 1.66
C ASN A 229 0.88 -2.88 2.91
N VAL A 230 0.71 -2.00 3.88
CA VAL A 230 -0.11 -2.27 5.09
C VAL A 230 -1.58 -2.47 4.72
N PHE A 231 -2.12 -1.61 3.87
CA PHE A 231 -3.49 -1.66 3.40
C PHE A 231 -3.78 -2.98 2.66
N ASN A 232 -2.91 -3.36 1.75
CA ASN A 232 -3.02 -4.58 0.96
C ASN A 232 -3.05 -5.83 1.84
N ILE A 233 -2.20 -5.92 2.85
CA ILE A 233 -2.19 -7.07 3.76
C ILE A 233 -3.41 -7.05 4.69
N LEU A 234 -3.64 -5.96 5.40
CA LEU A 234 -4.63 -5.94 6.47
C LEU A 234 -6.06 -5.77 5.97
N MET A 235 -6.29 -4.91 4.98
CA MET A 235 -7.64 -4.67 4.47
C MET A 235 -7.97 -5.58 3.29
N VAL A 236 -7.14 -5.59 2.24
CA VAL A 236 -7.48 -6.34 1.02
C VAL A 236 -7.56 -7.83 1.28
N LEU A 237 -6.50 -8.45 1.84
CA LEU A 237 -6.55 -9.87 2.22
C LEU A 237 -7.51 -10.12 3.39
N GLY A 238 -7.66 -9.15 4.30
CA GLY A 238 -8.65 -9.26 5.37
C GLY A 238 -10.07 -9.41 4.84
N ILE A 239 -10.49 -8.56 3.90
CA ILE A 239 -11.81 -8.65 3.26
C ILE A 239 -11.90 -9.94 2.41
N ALA A 240 -10.89 -10.20 1.58
CA ALA A 240 -10.87 -11.34 0.68
C ALA A 240 -11.02 -12.68 1.45
N SER A 241 -10.24 -12.88 2.52
CA SER A 241 -10.30 -14.10 3.34
C SER A 241 -11.54 -14.17 4.23
N ALA A 242 -12.10 -13.01 4.65
CA ALA A 242 -13.38 -12.98 5.35
C ALA A 242 -14.57 -13.40 4.46
N ILE A 243 -14.48 -13.16 3.15
CA ILE A 243 -15.48 -13.58 2.16
C ILE A 243 -15.31 -15.07 1.82
N SER A 244 -14.10 -15.47 1.47
CA SER A 244 -13.79 -16.83 1.05
C SER A 244 -12.41 -17.25 1.56
N PRO A 245 -12.27 -18.44 2.19
CA PRO A 245 -10.96 -18.92 2.64
C PRO A 245 -9.97 -19.03 1.48
N ILE A 246 -8.74 -18.56 1.71
CA ILE A 246 -7.69 -18.45 0.69
C ILE A 246 -6.62 -19.48 0.97
N SER A 247 -6.41 -20.42 0.05
CA SER A 247 -5.31 -21.36 0.13
C SER A 247 -3.96 -20.66 -0.08
N ILE A 248 -2.99 -20.97 0.77
CA ILE A 248 -1.61 -20.49 0.65
C ILE A 248 -0.78 -21.63 0.05
N ILE A 249 -0.17 -21.38 -1.09
CA ILE A 249 0.72 -22.33 -1.74
C ILE A 249 2.19 -22.05 -1.38
N THR A 250 3.07 -23.01 -1.64
CA THR A 250 4.51 -22.87 -1.30
C THR A 250 5.16 -21.67 -1.97
N GLU A 251 4.75 -21.35 -3.19
CA GLU A 251 5.19 -20.20 -3.96
C GLU A 251 4.88 -18.89 -3.21
N ASN A 252 3.67 -18.76 -2.67
CA ASN A 252 3.28 -17.60 -1.89
C ASN A 252 4.15 -17.41 -0.62
N ILE A 253 4.57 -18.52 0.00
CA ILE A 253 5.47 -18.46 1.17
C ILE A 253 6.84 -17.94 0.75
N ILE A 254 7.37 -18.40 -0.39
CA ILE A 254 8.64 -17.91 -0.92
C ILE A 254 8.55 -16.42 -1.21
N ASP A 255 7.48 -15.97 -1.88
CA ASP A 255 7.27 -14.56 -2.21
C ASP A 255 7.14 -13.69 -0.95
N LEU A 256 6.45 -14.19 0.09
CA LEU A 256 6.37 -13.54 1.39
C LEU A 256 7.73 -13.44 2.09
N CYS A 257 8.56 -14.49 2.01
CA CYS A 257 9.92 -14.43 2.52
C CYS A 257 10.75 -13.38 1.78
N VAL A 258 10.62 -13.28 0.47
CA VAL A 258 11.27 -12.24 -0.34
C VAL A 258 10.78 -10.86 0.09
N LEU A 259 9.48 -10.66 0.25
CA LEU A 259 8.89 -9.40 0.73
C LEU A 259 9.45 -9.00 2.10
N ILE A 260 9.56 -9.94 3.04
CA ILE A 260 10.12 -9.71 4.38
C ILE A 260 11.60 -9.31 4.29
N VAL A 261 12.39 -10.01 3.48
CA VAL A 261 13.82 -9.68 3.28
C VAL A 261 13.97 -8.28 2.66
N LEU A 262 13.18 -7.94 1.65
CA LEU A 262 13.19 -6.60 1.05
C LEU A 262 12.83 -5.51 2.07
N SER A 263 11.82 -5.77 2.90
CA SER A 263 11.44 -4.84 3.98
C SER A 263 12.57 -4.66 5.01
N LEU A 264 13.29 -5.73 5.36
CA LEU A 264 14.45 -5.68 6.27
C LEU A 264 15.62 -4.89 5.68
N ILE A 265 15.89 -5.01 4.38
CA ILE A 265 16.92 -4.24 3.69
C ILE A 265 16.62 -2.74 3.82
N HIS A 266 15.37 -2.32 3.63
CA HIS A 266 14.97 -0.91 3.77
C HIS A 266 15.07 -0.38 5.21
N ILE A 267 15.04 -1.25 6.22
CA ILE A 267 15.30 -0.87 7.62
C ILE A 267 16.80 -0.72 7.89
N SER A 268 17.61 -1.66 7.39
CA SER A 268 19.04 -1.76 7.72
C SER A 268 19.93 -0.79 6.93
N GLU A 269 19.51 -0.41 5.73
CA GLU A 269 20.19 0.59 4.90
C GLU A 269 19.27 1.81 4.63
N PRO A 270 18.96 2.62 5.66
CA PRO A 270 18.38 3.91 5.39
C PRO A 270 19.46 4.72 4.65
N THR A 271 19.30 4.83 3.34
CA THR A 271 20.14 5.56 2.39
C THR A 271 21.24 6.42 3.04
N ARG A 272 22.46 5.88 3.03
CA ARG A 272 23.67 6.68 3.25
C ARG A 272 23.85 7.56 2.02
N HIS A 273 23.40 8.80 2.08
CA HIS A 273 23.99 9.91 1.29
C HIS A 273 23.70 11.23 1.98
#